data_d614413f90a6e6683ce8713079b28b14
#
_entry.id   d614413f90a6e6683ce8713079b28b14
#
_cell.length_a   1.000
_cell.length_b   1.000
_cell.length_c   1.000
_cell.angle_alpha   90.00
_cell.angle_beta   90.00
_cell.angle_gamma   90.00
#
_symmetry.space_group_name_H-M   'P 1'
#
loop_
_entity.id
_entity.type
_entity.pdbx_description
1 polymer ?
#
loop_
_entity_poly.entity_id
_entity_poly.type
_entity_poly.pdbx_seq_one_letter_code
_entity_poly.pdbx_strand_id
1 'polypeptide(L)'
;DFVTVGDFAFYDHVLNHSLRFGVVPARFGTEQSADNVDLSFRLARGRAPTGNDAPACEMTKWFDTNYHYLVPELIPHQTFSLSDRRLFAEVKEAQALGYPIKVVLIGPLTYLWQGKCYGGDFEKLSLLEGLLPVYAQIFNELMALGVTWVQVDEPILALDLPPTWQAAFERAYHRLQRRDLNLLLTTYFAGLEDN
;
A
#
# COMPACT_ATOMS: atom_id res chain seq x y z
N ASP A 1 22.33 12.13 -1.84
CA ASP A 1 21.49 11.13 -2.58
C ASP A 1 20.88 10.15 -1.56
N PHE A 2 19.63 9.74 -1.76
CA PHE A 2 18.96 8.75 -0.93
C PHE A 2 18.99 7.38 -1.62
N VAL A 3 19.05 6.32 -0.82
CA VAL A 3 18.68 4.97 -1.24
C VAL A 3 17.19 4.76 -0.93
N THR A 4 16.44 4.27 -1.90
CA THR A 4 15.01 3.95 -1.72
C THR A 4 14.83 2.61 -1.03
N VAL A 5 13.81 2.52 -0.16
CA VAL A 5 13.41 1.30 0.53
C VAL A 5 11.90 1.15 0.44
N GLY A 6 11.42 -0.04 0.16
CA GLY A 6 9.99 -0.35 0.05
C GLY A 6 9.41 -0.23 -1.36
N ASP A 7 10.21 0.19 -2.34
CA ASP A 7 9.87 0.24 -3.77
C ASP A 7 10.09 -1.07 -4.51
N PHE A 8 10.85 -1.99 -3.92
CA PHE A 8 11.05 -3.32 -4.49
C PHE A 8 9.96 -4.30 -4.03
N ALA A 9 9.51 -5.15 -4.92
CA ALA A 9 8.58 -6.23 -4.64
C ALA A 9 8.96 -7.50 -5.39
N PHE A 10 8.87 -8.67 -4.73
CA PHE A 10 9.07 -9.96 -5.41
C PHE A 10 8.02 -10.24 -6.48
N TYR A 11 6.79 -9.77 -6.26
CA TYR A 11 5.70 -9.96 -7.18
C TYR A 11 5.14 -8.62 -7.66
N ASP A 12 4.43 -7.88 -6.81
CA ASP A 12 4.00 -6.52 -7.08
C ASP A 12 3.92 -5.67 -5.80
N HIS A 13 4.04 -4.36 -5.95
CA HIS A 13 4.09 -3.43 -4.83
C HIS A 13 2.72 -3.19 -4.18
N VAL A 14 1.61 -3.34 -4.94
CA VAL A 14 0.25 -3.25 -4.39
C VAL A 14 -0.04 -4.44 -3.50
N LEU A 15 0.37 -5.65 -3.93
CA LEU A 15 0.29 -6.86 -3.11
C LEU A 15 1.06 -6.70 -1.80
N ASN A 16 2.27 -6.14 -1.84
CA ASN A 16 3.04 -5.87 -0.62
C ASN A 16 2.27 -4.96 0.35
N HIS A 17 1.54 -3.96 -0.18
CA HIS A 17 0.69 -3.09 0.64
C HIS A 17 -0.54 -3.82 1.17
N SER A 18 -1.18 -4.67 0.36
CA SER A 18 -2.30 -5.50 0.82
C SER A 18 -1.90 -6.40 1.98
N LEU A 19 -0.75 -7.08 1.88
CA LEU A 19 -0.20 -7.88 2.97
C LEU A 19 0.12 -7.03 4.20
N ARG A 20 0.72 -5.86 3.99
CA ARG A 20 1.08 -4.92 5.07
C ARG A 20 -0.15 -4.42 5.81
N PHE A 21 -1.25 -4.19 5.12
CA PHE A 21 -2.51 -3.71 5.71
C PHE A 21 -3.43 -4.83 6.21
N GLY A 22 -3.03 -6.10 6.05
CA GLY A 22 -3.85 -7.24 6.42
C GLY A 22 -5.05 -7.49 5.49
N VAL A 23 -4.98 -6.98 4.27
CA VAL A 23 -6.03 -7.17 3.25
C VAL A 23 -5.75 -8.47 2.50
N VAL A 24 -6.18 -9.58 3.11
CA VAL A 24 -6.05 -10.93 2.56
C VAL A 24 -7.45 -11.54 2.45
N PRO A 25 -7.90 -11.95 1.25
CA PRO A 25 -9.21 -12.59 1.10
C PRO A 25 -9.33 -13.86 1.93
N ALA A 26 -10.49 -14.06 2.58
CA ALA A 26 -10.71 -15.13 3.54
C ALA A 26 -10.43 -16.55 2.99
N ARG A 27 -10.59 -16.74 1.65
CA ARG A 27 -10.30 -18.02 0.99
C ARG A 27 -8.84 -18.49 1.08
N PHE A 28 -7.90 -17.58 1.41
CA PHE A 28 -6.50 -17.94 1.61
C PHE A 28 -6.15 -18.28 3.05
N GLY A 29 -7.14 -18.26 3.97
CA GLY A 29 -6.97 -18.54 5.39
C GLY A 29 -6.42 -17.36 6.19
N THR A 30 -6.30 -17.57 7.48
CA THR A 30 -5.85 -16.55 8.45
C THR A 30 -4.37 -16.68 8.83
N GLU A 31 -3.64 -17.61 8.27
CA GLU A 31 -2.22 -17.81 8.55
C GLU A 31 -1.40 -16.68 7.91
N GLN A 32 -1.33 -15.59 8.62
CA GLN A 32 -0.49 -14.43 8.28
C GLN A 32 0.89 -14.63 8.93
N SER A 33 1.73 -15.45 8.33
CA SER A 33 3.15 -15.37 8.61
C SER A 33 3.73 -14.22 7.81
N ALA A 34 4.28 -13.21 8.47
CA ALA A 34 4.88 -12.03 7.84
C ALA A 34 5.97 -12.36 6.81
N ASP A 35 6.58 -13.53 6.92
CA ASP A 35 7.63 -14.01 6.02
C ASP A 35 7.11 -15.02 4.97
N ASN A 36 5.80 -15.16 4.84
CA ASN A 36 5.24 -16.18 3.97
C ASN A 36 5.21 -15.74 2.49
N VAL A 37 6.31 -15.93 1.80
CA VAL A 37 6.42 -15.76 0.34
C VAL A 37 5.37 -16.62 -0.39
N ASP A 38 5.06 -17.80 0.15
CA ASP A 38 4.05 -18.69 -0.40
C ASP A 38 2.65 -18.06 -0.42
N LEU A 39 2.30 -17.24 0.59
CA LEU A 39 1.03 -16.50 0.57
C LEU A 39 0.97 -15.54 -0.62
N SER A 40 2.06 -14.83 -0.92
CA SER A 40 2.13 -13.95 -2.10
C SER A 40 1.89 -14.72 -3.39
N PHE A 41 2.48 -15.91 -3.53
CA PHE A 41 2.26 -16.76 -4.70
C PHE A 41 0.85 -17.37 -4.74
N ARG A 42 0.27 -17.72 -3.60
CA ARG A 42 -1.13 -18.18 -3.57
C ARG A 42 -2.09 -17.08 -4.01
N LEU A 43 -1.92 -15.86 -3.51
CA LEU A 43 -2.72 -14.71 -3.94
C LEU A 43 -2.59 -14.47 -5.45
N ALA A 44 -1.38 -14.60 -5.98
CA ALA A 44 -1.08 -14.33 -7.38
C ALA A 44 -1.46 -15.46 -8.35
N ARG A 45 -1.34 -16.71 -7.93
CA ARG A 45 -1.44 -17.90 -8.81
C ARG A 45 -2.45 -18.93 -8.34
N GLY A 46 -3.07 -18.73 -7.18
CA GLY A 46 -4.01 -19.67 -6.56
C GLY A 46 -3.33 -20.83 -5.82
N ARG A 47 -2.01 -20.99 -5.90
CA ARG A 47 -1.26 -22.10 -5.30
C ARG A 47 0.18 -21.72 -4.95
N ALA A 48 0.74 -22.42 -3.97
CA ALA A 48 2.15 -22.38 -3.60
C ALA A 48 2.52 -23.71 -2.92
N PRO A 49 3.82 -23.95 -2.56
CA PRO A 49 4.23 -25.15 -1.85
C PRO A 49 3.51 -25.40 -0.53
N THR A 50 3.10 -24.34 0.16
CA THR A 50 2.37 -24.42 1.43
C THR A 50 0.99 -23.77 1.37
N GLY A 51 0.09 -24.20 2.25
CA GLY A 51 -1.29 -23.71 2.34
C GLY A 51 -2.22 -24.38 1.31
N ASN A 52 -3.50 -24.02 1.39
CA ASN A 52 -4.53 -24.60 0.50
C ASN A 52 -4.64 -23.80 -0.80
N ASP A 53 -4.88 -24.49 -1.90
CA ASP A 53 -5.20 -23.88 -3.18
C ASP A 53 -6.52 -23.11 -3.10
N ALA A 54 -6.57 -21.95 -3.73
CA ALA A 54 -7.78 -21.12 -3.82
C ALA A 54 -7.73 -20.29 -5.12
N PRO A 55 -8.88 -19.82 -5.65
CA PRO A 55 -8.88 -18.95 -6.81
C PRO A 55 -7.99 -17.71 -6.59
N ALA A 56 -7.05 -17.46 -7.52
CA ALA A 56 -6.15 -16.31 -7.48
C ALA A 56 -6.92 -14.98 -7.43
N CYS A 57 -6.27 -13.95 -6.92
CA CYS A 57 -6.77 -12.59 -7.03
C CYS A 57 -6.69 -12.11 -8.48
N GLU A 58 -7.55 -11.15 -8.82
CA GLU A 58 -7.51 -10.52 -10.14
C GLU A 58 -6.21 -9.75 -10.34
N MET A 59 -5.70 -9.75 -11.56
CA MET A 59 -4.54 -8.98 -11.97
C MET A 59 -4.95 -7.98 -13.06
N THR A 60 -4.50 -6.73 -12.96
CA THR A 60 -4.75 -5.71 -13.96
C THR A 60 -3.54 -4.81 -14.14
N LYS A 61 -3.56 -3.96 -15.17
CA LYS A 61 -2.49 -3.01 -15.43
C LYS A 61 -2.44 -1.89 -14.39
N TRP A 62 -1.23 -1.52 -14.00
CA TRP A 62 -0.97 -0.31 -13.25
C TRP A 62 -1.08 0.90 -14.17
N PHE A 63 -2.21 1.58 -14.12
CA PHE A 63 -2.55 2.67 -15.04
C PHE A 63 -2.40 2.24 -16.52
N ASP A 64 -1.83 3.08 -17.36
CA ASP A 64 -1.59 2.75 -18.78
C ASP A 64 -0.16 2.22 -19.05
N THR A 65 0.34 1.41 -18.10
CA THR A 65 1.66 0.76 -18.23
C THR A 65 1.54 -0.72 -18.57
N ASN A 66 2.68 -1.36 -18.86
CA ASN A 66 2.76 -2.83 -18.96
C ASN A 66 3.00 -3.51 -17.61
N TYR A 67 3.18 -2.75 -16.55
CA TYR A 67 3.25 -3.31 -15.19
C TYR A 67 1.86 -3.72 -14.72
N HIS A 68 1.75 -4.92 -14.16
CA HIS A 68 0.50 -5.47 -13.63
C HIS A 68 0.58 -5.63 -12.12
N TYR A 69 -0.53 -5.41 -11.45
CA TYR A 69 -0.65 -5.59 -10.01
C TYR A 69 -1.85 -6.49 -9.66
N LEU A 70 -1.78 -7.11 -8.49
CA LEU A 70 -2.90 -7.86 -7.92
C LEU A 70 -3.88 -6.88 -7.26
N VAL A 71 -5.13 -6.94 -7.72
CA VAL A 71 -6.17 -6.03 -7.28
C VAL A 71 -6.56 -6.31 -5.83
N PRO A 72 -6.46 -5.34 -4.91
CA PRO A 72 -6.95 -5.49 -3.55
C PRO A 72 -8.46 -5.78 -3.54
N GLU A 73 -8.86 -6.86 -2.88
CA GLU A 73 -10.26 -7.20 -2.69
C GLU A 73 -10.76 -6.57 -1.40
N LEU A 74 -11.50 -5.46 -1.53
CA LEU A 74 -12.03 -4.69 -0.42
C LEU A 74 -13.45 -5.13 -0.09
N ILE A 75 -13.75 -5.35 1.18
CA ILE A 75 -15.07 -5.75 1.66
C ILE A 75 -15.72 -4.61 2.48
N PRO A 76 -17.07 -4.59 2.59
CA PRO A 76 -17.75 -3.65 3.48
C PRO A 76 -17.17 -3.76 4.90
N HIS A 77 -16.91 -2.61 5.54
CA HIS A 77 -16.33 -2.56 6.89
C HIS A 77 -14.95 -3.24 7.01
N GLN A 78 -14.16 -3.25 5.93
CA GLN A 78 -12.80 -3.77 5.94
C GLN A 78 -12.02 -3.23 7.14
N THR A 79 -11.46 -4.13 7.94
CA THR A 79 -10.51 -3.77 8.98
C THR A 79 -9.10 -3.79 8.42
N PHE A 80 -8.29 -2.83 8.86
CA PHE A 80 -6.89 -2.73 8.49
C PHE A 80 -6.01 -2.83 9.73
N SER A 81 -4.88 -3.48 9.58
CA SER A 81 -3.88 -3.61 10.65
C SER A 81 -2.48 -3.70 10.05
N LEU A 82 -1.47 -3.27 10.79
CA LEU A 82 -0.08 -3.44 10.36
C LEU A 82 0.34 -4.90 10.53
N SER A 83 0.12 -5.71 9.51
CA SER A 83 0.28 -7.17 9.52
C SER A 83 1.65 -7.63 9.01
N ASP A 84 2.18 -6.98 7.96
CA ASP A 84 3.51 -7.29 7.42
C ASP A 84 4.52 -6.22 7.85
N ARG A 85 5.61 -6.67 8.45
CA ARG A 85 6.65 -5.81 9.03
C ARG A 85 7.98 -5.85 8.28
N ARG A 86 8.04 -6.49 7.11
CA ARG A 86 9.28 -6.62 6.30
C ARG A 86 9.89 -5.26 5.97
N LEU A 87 9.08 -4.25 5.70
CA LEU A 87 9.55 -2.88 5.45
C LEU A 87 10.53 -2.38 6.51
N PHE A 88 10.25 -2.63 7.78
CA PHE A 88 11.11 -2.15 8.88
C PHE A 88 12.42 -2.93 8.98
N ALA A 89 12.42 -4.20 8.57
CA ALA A 89 13.64 -4.99 8.45
C ALA A 89 14.52 -4.46 7.30
N GLU A 90 13.93 -4.20 6.13
CA GLU A 90 14.58 -3.61 4.97
C GLU A 90 15.18 -2.23 5.29
N VAL A 91 14.45 -1.40 6.06
CA VAL A 91 14.96 -0.09 6.54
C VAL A 91 16.22 -0.27 7.38
N LYS A 92 16.19 -1.20 8.35
CA LYS A 92 17.36 -1.48 9.21
C LYS A 92 18.55 -2.01 8.42
N GLU A 93 18.30 -2.88 7.44
CA GLU A 93 19.34 -3.41 6.57
C GLU A 93 19.99 -2.30 5.75
N ALA A 94 19.21 -1.43 5.11
CA ALA A 94 19.73 -0.31 4.35
C ALA A 94 20.51 0.69 5.23
N GLN A 95 20.03 0.97 6.44
CA GLN A 95 20.73 1.81 7.41
C GLN A 95 22.09 1.21 7.84
N ALA A 96 22.15 -0.11 8.01
CA ALA A 96 23.40 -0.80 8.37
C ALA A 96 24.48 -0.66 7.29
N LEU A 97 24.09 -0.39 6.03
CA LEU A 97 25.02 -0.09 4.94
C LEU A 97 25.53 1.36 4.94
N GLY A 98 25.04 2.20 5.85
CA GLY A 98 25.52 3.59 6.04
C GLY A 98 24.96 4.61 5.05
N TYR A 99 23.91 4.27 4.29
CA TYR A 99 23.30 5.18 3.34
C TYR A 99 22.13 5.97 3.95
N PRO A 100 21.95 7.26 3.58
CA PRO A 100 20.70 7.97 3.85
C PRO A 100 19.57 7.32 3.06
N ILE A 101 18.46 7.05 3.72
CA ILE A 101 17.34 6.33 3.13
C ILE A 101 16.10 7.21 2.98
N LYS A 102 15.29 6.87 1.99
CA LYS A 102 13.94 7.36 1.79
C LYS A 102 13.01 6.15 1.60
N VAL A 103 11.99 6.06 2.43
CA VAL A 103 10.99 4.99 2.30
C VAL A 103 9.96 5.37 1.26
N VAL A 104 9.56 4.41 0.42
CA VAL A 104 8.55 4.59 -0.64
C VAL A 104 7.31 3.75 -0.30
N LEU A 105 6.15 4.40 -0.33
CA LEU A 105 4.85 3.77 -0.10
C LEU A 105 3.84 4.23 -1.16
N ILE A 106 2.93 3.33 -1.55
CA ILE A 106 1.72 3.75 -2.26
C ILE A 106 0.86 4.58 -1.29
N GLY A 107 0.27 5.66 -1.76
CA GLY A 107 -0.60 6.49 -0.94
C GLY A 107 -1.95 5.85 -0.64
N PRO A 108 -2.59 6.24 0.46
CA PRO A 108 -3.83 5.62 0.91
C PRO A 108 -4.97 5.77 -0.09
N LEU A 109 -5.02 6.88 -0.81
CA LEU A 109 -6.08 7.14 -1.77
C LEU A 109 -5.87 6.32 -3.04
N THR A 110 -4.66 6.26 -3.56
CA THR A 110 -4.33 5.38 -4.69
C THR A 110 -4.58 3.92 -4.35
N TYR A 111 -4.19 3.46 -3.15
CA TYR A 111 -4.44 2.08 -2.74
C TYR A 111 -5.93 1.74 -2.75
N LEU A 112 -6.78 2.59 -2.19
CA LEU A 112 -8.23 2.38 -2.19
C LEU A 112 -8.84 2.49 -3.60
N TRP A 113 -8.35 3.43 -4.42
CA TRP A 113 -8.81 3.60 -5.79
C TRP A 113 -8.58 2.34 -6.62
N GLN A 114 -7.40 1.74 -6.50
CA GLN A 114 -6.98 0.55 -7.24
C GLN A 114 -7.64 -0.74 -6.75
N GLY A 115 -8.25 -0.75 -5.57
CA GLY A 115 -9.01 -1.89 -5.07
C GLY A 115 -10.37 -2.04 -5.75
N LYS A 116 -10.95 -3.23 -5.65
CA LYS A 116 -12.33 -3.54 -6.07
C LYS A 116 -13.19 -3.93 -4.88
N CYS A 117 -14.47 -3.56 -4.96
CA CYS A 117 -15.47 -3.97 -3.96
C CYS A 117 -15.84 -5.45 -4.13
N TYR A 118 -15.77 -6.20 -3.05
CA TYR A 118 -16.22 -7.58 -2.95
C TYR A 118 -17.24 -7.72 -1.82
N GLY A 119 -18.27 -8.55 -2.04
CA GLY A 119 -19.31 -8.74 -1.03
C GLY A 119 -20.41 -7.69 -1.01
N GLY A 120 -20.53 -6.89 -2.07
CA GLY A 120 -21.55 -5.86 -2.26
C GLY A 120 -20.99 -4.56 -2.78
N ASP A 121 -21.87 -3.67 -3.24
CA ASP A 121 -21.48 -2.32 -3.64
C ASP A 121 -21.39 -1.42 -2.42
N PHE A 122 -20.28 -0.71 -2.30
CA PHE A 122 -20.06 0.31 -1.29
C PHE A 122 -19.04 1.34 -1.76
N GLU A 123 -19.05 2.50 -1.15
CA GLU A 123 -18.08 3.55 -1.45
C GLU A 123 -16.71 3.19 -0.86
N LYS A 124 -15.71 2.88 -1.70
CA LYS A 124 -14.34 2.54 -1.25
C LYS A 124 -13.74 3.61 -0.35
N LEU A 125 -14.06 4.88 -0.61
CA LEU A 125 -13.58 6.01 0.18
C LEU A 125 -14.06 5.96 1.64
N SER A 126 -15.16 5.24 1.95
CA SER A 126 -15.61 5.03 3.33
C SER A 126 -14.61 4.25 4.18
N LEU A 127 -13.69 3.53 3.55
CA LEU A 127 -12.64 2.75 4.22
C LEU A 127 -11.43 3.61 4.64
N LEU A 128 -11.32 4.84 4.15
CA LEU A 128 -10.18 5.72 4.37
C LEU A 128 -9.90 5.94 5.86
N GLU A 129 -10.94 6.19 6.65
CA GLU A 129 -10.83 6.46 8.08
C GLU A 129 -10.27 5.25 8.87
N GLY A 130 -10.51 4.04 8.38
CA GLY A 130 -9.93 2.82 8.95
C GLY A 130 -8.48 2.57 8.50
N LEU A 131 -8.12 3.01 7.30
CA LEU A 131 -6.77 2.81 6.73
C LEU A 131 -5.75 3.82 7.26
N LEU A 132 -6.12 5.09 7.44
CA LEU A 132 -5.21 6.15 7.89
C LEU A 132 -4.49 5.85 9.22
N PRO A 133 -5.11 5.24 10.23
CA PRO A 133 -4.40 4.84 11.45
C PRO A 133 -3.22 3.89 11.21
N VAL A 134 -3.32 3.00 10.21
CA VAL A 134 -2.23 2.08 9.87
C VAL A 134 -1.06 2.83 9.22
N TYR A 135 -1.33 3.78 8.32
CA TYR A 135 -0.28 4.68 7.82
C TYR A 135 0.37 5.50 8.93
N ALA A 136 -0.44 6.02 9.85
CA ALA A 136 0.06 6.75 11.01
C ALA A 136 0.98 5.88 11.88
N GLN A 137 0.63 4.63 12.09
CA GLN A 137 1.46 3.66 12.79
C GLN A 137 2.77 3.41 12.04
N ILE A 138 2.71 3.17 10.72
CA ILE A 138 3.91 2.98 9.88
C ILE A 138 4.84 4.20 10.01
N PHE A 139 4.32 5.41 9.87
CA PHE A 139 5.12 6.64 9.98
C PHE A 139 5.78 6.78 11.35
N ASN A 140 5.04 6.51 12.43
CA ASN A 140 5.60 6.57 13.79
C ASN A 140 6.73 5.54 13.98
N GLU A 141 6.58 4.32 13.46
CA GLU A 141 7.61 3.30 13.55
C GLU A 141 8.84 3.64 12.69
N LEU A 142 8.63 4.21 11.48
CA LEU A 142 9.73 4.70 10.64
C LEU A 142 10.51 5.84 11.34
N MET A 143 9.80 6.77 11.95
CA MET A 143 10.43 7.85 12.74
C MET A 143 11.22 7.28 13.92
N ALA A 144 10.71 6.27 14.61
CA ALA A 144 11.42 5.61 15.71
C ALA A 144 12.70 4.89 15.23
N LEU A 145 12.79 4.53 13.95
CA LEU A 145 14.00 4.02 13.29
C LEU A 145 14.91 5.13 12.74
N GLY A 146 14.57 6.41 12.95
CA GLY A 146 15.37 7.54 12.47
C GLY A 146 15.14 7.88 10.99
N VAL A 147 14.11 7.35 10.35
CA VAL A 147 13.72 7.75 8.98
C VAL A 147 13.16 9.16 9.02
N THR A 148 13.69 10.03 8.16
CA THR A 148 13.27 11.44 8.05
C THR A 148 12.53 11.77 6.76
N TRP A 149 12.55 10.88 5.78
CA TRP A 149 11.89 11.06 4.49
C TRP A 149 11.04 9.84 4.11
N VAL A 150 9.78 10.10 3.79
CA VAL A 150 8.87 9.11 3.19
C VAL A 150 8.31 9.70 1.91
N GLN A 151 8.49 8.98 0.81
CA GLN A 151 7.80 9.22 -0.44
C GLN A 151 6.46 8.50 -0.41
N VAL A 152 5.40 9.18 -0.78
CA VAL A 152 4.05 8.63 -0.89
C VAL A 152 3.56 8.82 -2.31
N ASP A 153 3.37 7.73 -3.02
CA ASP A 153 2.99 7.74 -4.43
C ASP A 153 1.46 7.77 -4.58
N GLU A 154 0.97 8.89 -5.11
CA GLU A 154 -0.45 9.12 -5.39
C GLU A 154 -0.67 9.42 -6.90
N PRO A 155 -0.36 8.45 -7.79
CA PRO A 155 -0.51 8.67 -9.23
C PRO A 155 -1.95 8.94 -9.67
N ILE A 156 -2.97 8.64 -8.86
CA ILE A 156 -4.35 9.01 -9.19
C ILE A 156 -4.57 10.53 -9.26
N LEU A 157 -3.67 11.35 -8.72
CA LEU A 157 -3.71 12.81 -8.89
C LEU A 157 -3.56 13.25 -10.36
N ALA A 158 -3.11 12.36 -11.24
CA ALA A 158 -3.07 12.60 -12.69
C ALA A 158 -4.38 12.22 -13.40
N LEU A 159 -5.42 11.82 -12.65
CA LEU A 159 -6.74 11.47 -13.18
C LEU A 159 -7.75 12.58 -12.87
N ASP A 160 -8.82 12.65 -13.65
CA ASP A 160 -9.99 13.49 -13.35
C ASP A 160 -10.79 12.82 -12.22
N LEU A 161 -10.53 13.25 -10.98
CA LEU A 161 -11.12 12.64 -9.78
C LEU A 161 -12.49 13.25 -9.44
N PRO A 162 -13.44 12.43 -8.94
CA PRO A 162 -14.68 12.96 -8.37
C PRO A 162 -14.38 13.91 -7.19
N PRO A 163 -15.20 14.97 -6.96
CA PRO A 163 -14.98 15.96 -5.89
C PRO A 163 -14.81 15.36 -4.50
N THR A 164 -15.46 14.22 -4.22
CA THR A 164 -15.34 13.51 -2.94
C THR A 164 -13.93 12.95 -2.72
N TRP A 165 -13.27 12.49 -3.79
CA TRP A 165 -11.90 12.01 -3.77
C TRP A 165 -10.91 13.16 -3.66
N GLN A 166 -11.13 14.26 -4.40
CA GLN A 166 -10.32 15.48 -4.29
C GLN A 166 -10.29 15.99 -2.84
N ALA A 167 -11.46 16.17 -2.21
CA ALA A 167 -11.56 16.59 -0.82
C ALA A 167 -10.94 15.59 0.19
N ALA A 168 -10.82 14.32 -0.19
CA ALA A 168 -10.21 13.31 0.67
C ALA A 168 -8.68 13.45 0.76
N PHE A 169 -8.01 13.99 -0.26
CA PHE A 169 -6.57 14.26 -0.22
C PHE A 169 -6.21 15.21 0.91
N GLU A 170 -6.84 16.37 0.97
CA GLU A 170 -6.58 17.35 2.01
C GLU A 170 -6.76 16.72 3.41
N ARG A 171 -7.87 16.04 3.61
CA ARG A 171 -8.22 15.38 4.87
C ARG A 171 -7.22 14.30 5.26
N ALA A 172 -6.82 13.45 4.32
CA ALA A 172 -5.87 12.36 4.56
C ALA A 172 -4.49 12.90 4.91
N TYR A 173 -3.97 13.81 4.10
CA TYR A 173 -2.60 14.30 4.29
C TYR A 173 -2.49 15.27 5.46
N HIS A 174 -3.52 16.04 5.79
CA HIS A 174 -3.56 16.79 7.05
C HIS A 174 -3.43 15.85 8.27
N ARG A 175 -4.09 14.70 8.26
CA ARG A 175 -4.03 13.71 9.34
C ARG A 175 -2.70 12.95 9.40
N LEU A 176 -2.06 12.76 8.25
CA LEU A 176 -0.80 12.02 8.14
C LEU A 176 0.45 12.88 8.41
N GLN A 177 0.35 14.19 8.38
CA GLN A 177 1.47 15.09 8.68
C GLN A 177 2.13 14.76 10.02
N ARG A 178 3.46 14.80 10.04
CA ARG A 178 4.29 14.67 11.24
C ARG A 178 5.35 15.74 11.22
N ARG A 179 5.63 16.34 12.38
CA ARG A 179 6.58 17.46 12.49
C ARG A 179 8.00 17.08 12.04
N ASP A 180 8.42 15.86 12.37
CA ASP A 180 9.79 15.40 12.17
C ASP A 180 9.93 14.38 11.03
N LEU A 181 8.91 14.30 10.15
CA LEU A 181 8.91 13.45 8.96
C LEU A 181 8.58 14.29 7.72
N ASN A 182 9.49 14.29 6.77
CA ASN A 182 9.26 14.93 5.49
C ASN A 182 8.47 13.98 4.58
N LEU A 183 7.31 14.40 4.10
CA LEU A 183 6.52 13.67 3.13
C LEU A 183 6.78 14.23 1.74
N LEU A 184 7.24 13.37 0.83
CA LEU A 184 7.37 13.66 -0.59
C LEU A 184 6.17 13.02 -1.31
N LEU A 185 5.16 13.83 -1.63
CA LEU A 185 4.04 13.39 -2.44
C LEU A 185 4.49 13.32 -3.90
N THR A 186 4.32 12.14 -4.53
CA THR A 186 4.76 11.88 -5.89
C THR A 186 3.59 11.48 -6.76
N THR A 187 3.48 12.09 -7.92
CA THR A 187 2.57 11.71 -8.99
C THR A 187 3.33 11.58 -10.30
N TYR A 188 2.80 10.80 -11.22
CA TYR A 188 3.45 10.51 -12.51
C TYR A 188 2.40 10.05 -13.53
N PHE A 189 2.84 9.82 -14.78
CA PHE A 189 2.09 9.44 -16.01
C PHE A 189 1.42 10.58 -16.75
N ALA A 190 0.99 11.66 -16.09
CA ALA A 190 0.44 12.86 -16.71
C ALA A 190 0.73 14.10 -15.86
N GLY A 191 0.37 15.27 -16.36
CA GLY A 191 0.30 16.48 -15.54
C GLY A 191 -0.76 16.34 -14.45
N LEU A 192 -0.65 17.18 -13.42
CA LEU A 192 -1.70 17.29 -12.43
C LEU A 192 -2.96 17.87 -13.07
N GLU A 193 -4.10 17.24 -12.81
CA GLU A 193 -5.40 17.82 -13.07
C GLU A 193 -5.79 18.79 -11.93
N ASP A 194 -6.92 19.47 -12.07
CA ASP A 194 -7.44 20.41 -11.06
C ASP A 194 -8.01 19.63 -9.83
N ASN A 195 -7.17 18.87 -9.17
CA ASN A 195 -7.51 18.04 -8.01
C ASN A 195 -7.12 18.70 -6.69
#